data_8d68df7c2ea9dd760d33ecb7918ea80a
#
_entry.id   8d68df7c2ea9dd760d33ecb7918ea80a
#
_cell.length_a   1.000
_cell.length_b   1.000
_cell.length_c   1.000
_cell.angle_alpha   90.00
_cell.angle_beta   90.00
_cell.angle_gamma   90.00
#
_symmetry.space_group_name_H-M   'P 1'
#
loop_
_entity.id
_entity.type
_entity.pdbx_description
1 polymer ?
#
loop_
_entity_poly.entity_id
_entity_poly.type
_entity_poly.pdbx_seq_one_letter_code
_entity_poly.pdbx_strand_id
1 'polypeptide(L)'
;MPRYSATAAGANIGASPSRVQRIPSISPSSMPASSSASRASFPYASSPNMGVSQRRWGAHSAVPLIAARRPFRMDAFISVAPAYAPARRSAPAACVRPSRWPSCATRMRIASLLPSATEIVFAVGAGDEVVGVSHECDYPEAARGLPVLTGPAVETRGLPQAEIDAAISSLLASGGSTYAIDVPRLRELRPDLVITQALCDVCAVSEGQVHRVVHEEQLGARVLTLTPLDLEGVARSIEEVGQATGRPAESARLAADLREPAMAAAASPSRPRVLALEWFAPPFTAGHWVPEQIARAGGEDVLALPGQKSERVTWDTVAASAPDVAFLLPCGLSLDEVVQEAATLAERPQWRALPAVRDGAVWALDANAWFSRPGPRLLDGIEALRAILADPTGDQPVPGARRLPAP
;
A
#
# COMPACT_ATOMS: atom_id res chain seq x y z
N MET A 1 -28.50 17.15 42.25
CA MET A 1 -29.88 16.74 42.50
C MET A 1 -30.81 17.79 41.89
N PRO A 2 -31.85 17.46 41.09
CA PRO A 2 -32.87 16.48 41.45
C PRO A 2 -33.06 15.35 40.43
N ARG A 3 -33.71 14.31 40.93
CA ARG A 3 -34.17 13.09 40.27
C ARG A 3 -35.41 13.36 39.41
N TYR A 4 -35.56 12.73 38.25
CA TYR A 4 -36.86 12.46 37.66
C TYR A 4 -37.03 10.97 37.33
N SER A 5 -38.11 10.45 37.84
CA SER A 5 -38.56 9.08 37.79
C SER A 5 -39.25 8.72 36.46
N ALA A 6 -39.09 7.47 36.07
CA ALA A 6 -39.76 6.83 34.94
C ALA A 6 -41.24 6.58 35.19
N THR A 7 -42.02 6.70 34.14
CA THR A 7 -43.33 6.01 34.04
C THR A 7 -43.41 5.29 32.68
N ALA A 8 -43.65 3.99 32.78
CA ALA A 8 -43.90 3.10 31.66
C ALA A 8 -45.33 3.24 31.14
N ALA A 9 -45.52 3.21 29.84
CA ALA A 9 -46.79 2.88 29.21
C ALA A 9 -46.54 1.89 28.09
N GLY A 10 -47.11 0.70 28.24
CA GLY A 10 -47.05 -0.39 27.30
C GLY A 10 -47.98 -0.18 26.09
N ALA A 11 -47.52 -0.61 24.94
CA ALA A 11 -48.37 -0.93 23.81
C ALA A 11 -47.94 -2.25 23.21
N ASN A 12 -48.81 -3.23 23.38
CA ASN A 12 -48.74 -4.61 22.91
C ASN A 12 -49.20 -4.60 21.43
N ILE A 13 -48.34 -4.94 20.48
CA ILE A 13 -48.78 -5.27 19.11
C ILE A 13 -48.14 -6.61 18.74
N GLY A 14 -49.00 -7.62 18.61
CA GLY A 14 -48.62 -8.97 18.21
C GLY A 14 -48.12 -9.04 16.77
N ALA A 15 -47.04 -9.76 16.59
CA ALA A 15 -46.57 -10.22 15.28
C ALA A 15 -46.43 -11.73 15.31
N SER A 16 -47.17 -12.38 14.42
CA SER A 16 -47.12 -13.81 14.15
C SER A 16 -45.77 -14.26 13.59
N PRO A 17 -45.33 -15.48 13.88
CA PRO A 17 -44.07 -15.99 13.34
C PRO A 17 -44.26 -16.53 11.92
N SER A 18 -43.55 -15.95 10.95
CA SER A 18 -43.44 -16.48 9.61
C SER A 18 -42.50 -17.70 9.57
N ARG A 19 -43.01 -18.75 8.95
CA ARG A 19 -42.44 -20.07 8.69
C ARG A 19 -41.04 -20.00 8.11
N VAL A 20 -40.08 -20.58 8.82
CA VAL A 20 -38.76 -20.95 8.29
C VAL A 20 -38.94 -22.24 7.48
N GLN A 21 -38.73 -22.18 6.18
CA GLN A 21 -38.62 -23.38 5.33
C GLN A 21 -37.28 -24.03 5.56
N ARG A 22 -37.31 -25.30 6.01
CA ARG A 22 -36.12 -26.17 6.11
C ARG A 22 -35.71 -26.64 4.71
N ILE A 23 -34.44 -26.42 4.35
CA ILE A 23 -33.81 -27.03 3.19
C ILE A 23 -33.43 -28.48 3.54
N PRO A 24 -33.69 -29.47 2.70
CA PRO A 24 -33.38 -30.86 3.00
C PRO A 24 -31.89 -31.16 2.87
N SER A 25 -31.34 -31.89 3.84
CA SER A 25 -30.00 -32.47 3.85
C SER A 25 -29.82 -33.51 2.75
N ILE A 26 -28.81 -33.34 1.89
CA ILE A 26 -28.38 -34.35 0.91
C ILE A 26 -27.32 -35.20 1.55
N SER A 27 -27.59 -36.50 1.69
CA SER A 27 -26.62 -37.51 2.13
C SER A 27 -25.68 -37.90 0.98
N PRO A 28 -24.41 -38.21 1.26
CA PRO A 28 -23.47 -38.65 0.23
C PRO A 28 -23.62 -40.17 -0.03
N SER A 29 -23.96 -40.57 -1.24
CA SER A 29 -23.86 -41.97 -1.67
C SER A 29 -23.03 -42.07 -2.94
N SER A 30 -21.94 -42.90 -2.79
CA SER A 30 -21.26 -43.75 -3.77
C SER A 30 -20.72 -43.13 -5.07
N MET A 31 -19.41 -42.95 -5.09
CA MET A 31 -18.60 -42.93 -6.33
C MET A 31 -18.26 -44.32 -6.78
N PRO A 32 -18.27 -44.63 -8.10
CA PRO A 32 -17.56 -45.79 -8.65
C PRO A 32 -16.11 -45.42 -9.03
N ALA A 33 -15.18 -46.32 -8.76
CA ALA A 33 -13.80 -46.27 -9.18
C ALA A 33 -13.68 -46.72 -10.64
N SER A 34 -12.89 -45.97 -11.45
CA SER A 34 -12.17 -46.40 -12.65
C SER A 34 -11.44 -45.17 -13.20
N SER A 35 -10.26 -45.16 -13.74
CA SER A 35 -9.27 -46.10 -14.23
C SER A 35 -8.07 -45.22 -14.69
N SER A 36 -6.89 -45.73 -14.49
CA SER A 36 -5.59 -45.35 -15.00
C SER A 36 -5.55 -44.56 -16.31
N ALA A 37 -4.82 -43.39 -16.31
CA ALA A 37 -4.19 -42.85 -17.52
C ALA A 37 -2.85 -42.20 -17.19
N SER A 38 -1.82 -42.84 -17.63
CA SER A 38 -0.49 -42.46 -18.17
C SER A 38 0.12 -41.13 -17.79
N ARG A 39 1.26 -41.24 -17.10
CA ARG A 39 2.34 -40.25 -16.99
C ARG A 39 2.88 -39.88 -18.38
N ALA A 40 2.82 -38.61 -18.74
CA ALA A 40 3.65 -38.04 -19.80
C ALA A 40 4.83 -37.31 -19.15
N SER A 41 6.01 -37.88 -19.26
CA SER A 41 7.29 -37.28 -18.86
C SER A 41 7.73 -36.34 -19.97
N PHE A 42 7.99 -35.06 -19.65
CA PHE A 42 8.75 -34.16 -20.53
C PHE A 42 10.22 -34.14 -20.09
N PRO A 43 11.18 -34.19 -21.02
CA PRO A 43 12.60 -34.26 -20.70
C PRO A 43 13.16 -32.86 -20.39
N TYR A 44 13.90 -32.80 -19.31
CA TYR A 44 14.76 -31.68 -18.92
C TYR A 44 15.99 -31.64 -19.84
N ALA A 45 16.12 -30.59 -20.63
CA ALA A 45 17.34 -30.35 -21.41
C ALA A 45 18.35 -29.59 -20.54
N SER A 46 19.41 -30.25 -20.19
CA SER A 46 20.64 -29.74 -19.58
C SER A 46 21.40 -28.86 -20.57
N SER A 47 21.67 -27.60 -20.21
CA SER A 47 22.61 -26.73 -20.94
C SER A 47 23.93 -26.61 -20.18
N PRO A 48 25.07 -26.45 -20.90
CA PRO A 48 26.38 -26.70 -20.35
C PRO A 48 27.00 -25.48 -19.64
N ASN A 49 27.81 -25.88 -18.65
CA ASN A 49 28.76 -25.12 -17.86
C ASN A 49 29.66 -24.22 -18.73
N MET A 50 29.59 -22.88 -18.53
CA MET A 50 30.62 -21.98 -19.01
C MET A 50 31.41 -21.42 -17.82
N GLY A 51 32.67 -21.80 -17.77
CA GLY A 51 33.63 -21.42 -16.73
C GLY A 51 33.88 -19.92 -16.67
N VAL A 52 33.79 -19.38 -15.49
CA VAL A 52 34.22 -18.01 -15.18
C VAL A 52 35.64 -18.04 -14.66
N SER A 53 36.56 -17.50 -15.44
CA SER A 53 37.97 -17.30 -15.08
C SER A 53 38.08 -16.25 -13.98
N GLN A 54 38.70 -16.62 -12.86
CA GLN A 54 39.15 -15.73 -11.82
C GLN A 54 40.30 -14.84 -12.34
N ARG A 55 40.07 -13.55 -12.48
CA ARG A 55 41.16 -12.55 -12.58
C ARG A 55 41.40 -11.94 -11.22
N ARG A 56 42.58 -12.24 -10.67
CA ARG A 56 43.20 -11.54 -9.52
C ARG A 56 43.43 -10.08 -9.90
N TRP A 57 42.97 -9.16 -9.07
CA TRP A 57 43.46 -7.78 -9.08
C TRP A 57 44.44 -7.57 -7.93
N GLY A 58 45.62 -7.13 -8.30
CA GLY A 58 46.70 -6.86 -7.39
C GLY A 58 46.50 -5.56 -6.62
N ALA A 59 47.08 -5.55 -5.43
CA ALA A 59 47.21 -4.41 -4.56
C ALA A 59 48.19 -3.38 -5.16
N HIS A 60 47.80 -2.09 -5.18
CA HIS A 60 48.77 -1.00 -5.08
C HIS A 60 48.11 0.31 -4.61
N SER A 61 48.81 0.87 -3.63
CA SER A 61 49.06 2.29 -3.35
C SER A 61 48.17 2.97 -2.31
N ALA A 62 48.77 3.14 -1.16
CA ALA A 62 48.47 4.08 -0.10
C ALA A 62 48.60 5.54 -0.58
N VAL A 63 47.70 6.41 -0.18
CA VAL A 63 47.83 7.87 -0.22
C VAL A 63 47.44 8.42 1.15
N PRO A 64 48.14 9.47 1.67
CA PRO A 64 48.27 9.72 3.10
C PRO A 64 47.15 10.55 3.74
N LEU A 65 47.05 10.37 5.05
CA LEU A 65 46.29 11.19 6.00
C LEU A 65 46.68 12.67 5.90
N ILE A 66 45.68 13.54 5.75
CA ILE A 66 45.76 14.94 6.20
C ILE A 66 44.67 15.15 7.25
N ALA A 67 45.14 15.36 8.49
CA ALA A 67 44.35 15.72 9.63
C ALA A 67 44.02 17.23 9.59
N ALA A 68 42.70 17.55 9.73
CA ALA A 68 42.33 18.88 10.23
C ALA A 68 41.02 18.72 11.03
N ARG A 69 41.17 18.62 12.33
CA ARG A 69 40.08 18.73 13.29
C ARG A 69 39.64 20.19 13.42
N ARG A 70 38.36 20.49 13.25
CA ARG A 70 37.69 21.61 13.93
C ARG A 70 36.40 21.10 14.55
N PRO A 71 36.09 21.45 15.81
CA PRO A 71 34.88 21.03 16.47
C PRO A 71 33.70 21.85 15.96
N PHE A 72 32.67 21.20 15.49
CA PHE A 72 31.37 21.82 15.16
C PHE A 72 30.55 21.89 16.45
N ARG A 73 30.28 23.10 16.90
CA ARG A 73 29.34 23.35 18.01
C ARG A 73 27.93 22.94 17.62
N MET A 74 27.34 22.10 18.43
CA MET A 74 25.92 21.80 18.46
C MET A 74 25.20 22.93 19.21
N ASP A 75 24.54 23.82 18.47
CA ASP A 75 23.46 24.66 19.01
C ASP A 75 22.54 25.03 17.85
N ALA A 76 21.31 24.60 17.97
CA ALA A 76 20.07 25.00 17.30
C ALA A 76 19.33 23.85 16.63
N PHE A 77 18.53 23.15 17.42
CA PHE A 77 17.37 22.44 16.91
C PHE A 77 16.40 23.47 16.30
N ILE A 78 16.42 23.62 14.99
CA ILE A 78 15.33 24.27 14.27
C ILE A 78 14.36 23.13 13.88
N SER A 79 13.25 23.08 14.59
CA SER A 79 12.07 22.34 14.19
C SER A 79 11.58 22.89 12.85
N VAL A 80 11.87 22.20 11.77
CA VAL A 80 11.26 22.45 10.46
C VAL A 80 10.07 21.52 10.33
N ALA A 81 8.93 21.99 10.83
CA ALA A 81 7.66 21.49 10.33
C ALA A 81 7.51 21.96 8.88
N PRO A 82 7.18 21.08 7.91
CA PRO A 82 6.84 21.54 6.58
C PRO A 82 5.46 22.23 6.67
N ALA A 83 5.47 23.55 6.84
CA ALA A 83 4.28 24.35 6.68
C ALA A 83 3.92 24.42 5.19
N TYR A 84 3.11 23.48 4.74
CA TYR A 84 2.32 23.68 3.54
C TYR A 84 1.20 24.64 3.89
N ALA A 85 1.50 25.95 3.89
CA ALA A 85 0.52 27.00 4.05
C ALA A 85 -0.29 27.11 2.75
N PRO A 86 -1.63 27.02 2.80
CA PRO A 86 -2.44 27.30 1.62
C PRO A 86 -2.28 28.78 1.29
N ALA A 87 -1.87 29.09 0.07
CA ALA A 87 -1.83 30.41 -0.48
C ALA A 87 -3.20 31.08 -0.29
N ARG A 88 -3.23 32.21 0.42
CA ARG A 88 -4.43 33.02 0.60
C ARG A 88 -4.98 33.38 -0.77
N ARG A 89 -6.22 32.96 -1.04
CA ARG A 89 -6.97 33.35 -2.24
C ARG A 89 -7.23 34.86 -2.15
N SER A 90 -6.54 35.63 -2.98
CA SER A 90 -6.99 36.96 -3.35
C SER A 90 -8.21 36.83 -4.27
N ALA A 91 -9.27 37.57 -3.98
CA ALA A 91 -10.47 37.60 -4.80
C ALA A 91 -10.12 37.89 -6.28
N PRO A 92 -10.83 37.28 -7.23
CA PRO A 92 -10.54 37.53 -8.64
C PRO A 92 -10.87 38.99 -9.00
N ALA A 93 -9.84 39.71 -9.42
CA ALA A 93 -10.04 40.98 -10.11
C ALA A 93 -10.84 40.73 -11.40
N ALA A 94 -11.85 41.57 -11.64
CA ALA A 94 -12.69 41.47 -12.82
C ALA A 94 -11.82 41.42 -14.09
N CYS A 95 -11.95 40.34 -14.83
CA CYS A 95 -11.24 40.07 -16.08
C CYS A 95 -11.73 41.06 -17.16
N VAL A 96 -10.99 42.12 -17.41
CA VAL A 96 -11.12 42.93 -18.64
C VAL A 96 -10.48 42.09 -19.78
N ARG A 97 -11.29 41.63 -20.71
CA ARG A 97 -10.85 40.82 -21.82
C ARG A 97 -10.01 41.65 -22.82
N PRO A 98 -8.73 41.31 -23.07
CA PRO A 98 -8.06 41.73 -24.28
C PRO A 98 -8.40 40.73 -25.39
N SER A 99 -8.75 41.21 -26.55
CA SER A 99 -9.34 40.52 -27.71
C SER A 99 -8.34 39.69 -28.55
N ARG A 100 -7.36 39.05 -27.95
CA ARG A 100 -6.48 38.05 -28.61
C ARG A 100 -5.81 37.16 -27.56
N TRP A 101 -6.53 36.15 -27.10
CA TRP A 101 -5.88 35.00 -26.43
C TRP A 101 -6.16 33.75 -27.23
N PRO A 102 -5.16 32.86 -27.43
CA PRO A 102 -5.42 31.55 -28.02
C PRO A 102 -6.37 30.81 -27.09
N SER A 103 -7.20 29.97 -27.67
CA SER A 103 -8.24 29.14 -27.07
C SER A 103 -7.93 28.74 -25.64
N CYS A 104 -8.89 28.94 -24.74
CA CYS A 104 -8.91 28.31 -23.42
C CYS A 104 -8.65 26.80 -23.62
N ALA A 105 -7.42 26.35 -23.38
CA ALA A 105 -7.12 24.95 -23.40
C ALA A 105 -8.07 24.31 -22.40
N THR A 106 -8.96 23.46 -22.88
CA THR A 106 -9.88 22.72 -22.03
C THR A 106 -9.02 21.95 -21.03
N ARG A 107 -9.22 22.23 -19.73
CA ARG A 107 -8.53 21.49 -18.65
C ARG A 107 -8.77 20.00 -18.86
N MET A 108 -7.71 19.18 -18.72
CA MET A 108 -7.81 17.73 -18.76
C MET A 108 -8.76 17.26 -17.65
N ARG A 109 -9.54 16.24 -17.92
CA ARG A 109 -10.45 15.62 -16.96
C ARG A 109 -9.91 14.26 -16.58
N ILE A 110 -9.46 14.09 -15.34
CA ILE A 110 -8.76 12.90 -14.87
C ILE A 110 -9.69 12.10 -13.95
N ALA A 111 -9.90 10.82 -14.25
CA ALA A 111 -10.49 9.83 -13.34
C ALA A 111 -9.37 8.96 -12.74
N SER A 112 -9.21 9.01 -11.43
CA SER A 112 -8.21 8.21 -10.71
C SER A 112 -8.89 7.07 -9.98
N LEU A 113 -8.64 5.82 -10.39
CA LEU A 113 -9.30 4.63 -9.85
C LEU A 113 -8.50 3.93 -8.75
N LEU A 114 -7.46 4.58 -8.21
CA LEU A 114 -6.67 4.06 -7.11
C LEU A 114 -6.02 5.20 -6.29
N PRO A 115 -5.81 4.99 -4.97
CA PRO A 115 -5.28 6.02 -4.07
C PRO A 115 -3.91 6.55 -4.48
N SER A 116 -2.96 5.69 -4.83
CA SER A 116 -1.61 6.11 -5.20
C SER A 116 -1.59 7.05 -6.41
N ALA A 117 -2.39 6.76 -7.44
CA ALA A 117 -2.52 7.65 -8.60
C ALA A 117 -3.11 9.01 -8.22
N THR A 118 -4.12 9.02 -7.35
CA THR A 118 -4.70 10.27 -6.82
C THR A 118 -3.62 11.09 -6.11
N GLU A 119 -2.86 10.48 -5.22
CA GLU A 119 -1.76 11.15 -4.51
C GLU A 119 -0.71 11.71 -5.48
N ILE A 120 -0.31 10.94 -6.48
CA ILE A 120 0.66 11.38 -7.50
C ILE A 120 0.10 12.56 -8.31
N VAL A 121 -1.15 12.48 -8.79
CA VAL A 121 -1.78 13.55 -9.58
C VAL A 121 -1.83 14.86 -8.79
N PHE A 122 -2.17 14.80 -7.50
CA PHE A 122 -2.15 15.98 -6.63
C PHE A 122 -0.71 16.47 -6.38
N ALA A 123 0.24 15.58 -6.14
CA ALA A 123 1.63 15.94 -5.87
C ALA A 123 2.34 16.60 -7.06
N VAL A 124 2.02 16.19 -8.29
CA VAL A 124 2.53 16.86 -9.50
C VAL A 124 1.79 18.16 -9.86
N GLY A 125 0.79 18.55 -9.07
CA GLY A 125 0.07 19.82 -9.26
C GLY A 125 -1.09 19.75 -10.28
N ALA A 126 -1.58 18.54 -10.62
CA ALA A 126 -2.74 18.34 -11.50
C ALA A 126 -4.04 18.02 -10.73
N GLY A 127 -4.07 18.21 -9.40
CA GLY A 127 -5.22 17.86 -8.54
C GLY A 127 -6.52 18.56 -8.93
N ASP A 128 -6.47 19.80 -9.40
CA ASP A 128 -7.64 20.56 -9.88
C ASP A 128 -8.26 19.98 -11.18
N GLU A 129 -7.60 19.03 -11.83
CA GLU A 129 -8.04 18.34 -13.05
C GLU A 129 -8.74 17.01 -12.74
N VAL A 130 -8.67 16.54 -11.47
CA VAL A 130 -9.32 15.30 -11.04
C VAL A 130 -10.83 15.54 -10.95
N VAL A 131 -11.59 14.75 -11.72
CA VAL A 131 -13.05 14.83 -11.78
C VAL A 131 -13.74 13.69 -11.04
N GLY A 132 -13.00 12.61 -10.70
CA GLY A 132 -13.53 11.50 -9.93
C GLY A 132 -12.41 10.59 -9.42
N VAL A 133 -12.69 9.90 -8.32
CA VAL A 133 -11.70 9.10 -7.57
C VAL A 133 -12.26 7.73 -7.17
N SER A 134 -11.39 6.82 -6.71
CA SER A 134 -11.80 5.59 -6.05
C SER A 134 -12.35 5.89 -4.64
N HIS A 135 -13.21 5.01 -4.12
CA HIS A 135 -13.72 5.08 -2.75
C HIS A 135 -12.63 4.95 -1.67
N GLU A 136 -11.45 4.43 -2.04
CA GLU A 136 -10.27 4.33 -1.19
C GLU A 136 -9.41 5.60 -1.17
N CYS A 137 -9.75 6.62 -1.97
CA CYS A 137 -8.96 7.85 -2.07
C CYS A 137 -9.31 8.81 -0.94
N ASP A 138 -8.48 8.85 0.09
CA ASP A 138 -8.65 9.65 1.29
C ASP A 138 -7.59 10.75 1.47
N TYR A 139 -6.56 10.76 0.62
CA TYR A 139 -5.47 11.72 0.64
C TYR A 139 -5.15 12.26 -0.76
N PRO A 140 -4.80 13.56 -0.90
CA PRO A 140 -4.91 14.59 0.14
C PRO A 140 -6.38 14.88 0.51
N GLU A 141 -6.63 15.66 1.57
CA GLU A 141 -7.99 15.97 2.04
C GLU A 141 -8.93 16.46 0.93
N ALA A 142 -8.39 17.21 -0.05
CA ALA A 142 -9.14 17.70 -1.21
C ALA A 142 -9.73 16.56 -2.08
N ALA A 143 -9.17 15.35 -2.04
CA ALA A 143 -9.67 14.21 -2.79
C ALA A 143 -11.01 13.68 -2.22
N ARG A 144 -11.23 13.80 -0.91
CA ARG A 144 -12.44 13.28 -0.22
C ARG A 144 -13.74 13.93 -0.70
N GLY A 145 -13.67 15.13 -1.26
CA GLY A 145 -14.82 15.87 -1.77
C GLY A 145 -15.18 15.55 -3.23
N LEU A 146 -14.41 14.71 -3.90
CA LEU A 146 -14.60 14.40 -5.31
C LEU A 146 -15.63 13.28 -5.54
N PRO A 147 -16.25 13.21 -6.73
CA PRO A 147 -17.14 12.11 -7.10
C PRO A 147 -16.44 10.75 -6.99
N VAL A 148 -17.06 9.82 -6.28
CA VAL A 148 -16.56 8.45 -6.12
C VAL A 148 -17.02 7.60 -7.32
N LEU A 149 -16.08 6.88 -7.94
CA LEU A 149 -16.27 6.11 -9.18
C LEU A 149 -16.20 4.60 -8.98
N THR A 150 -15.83 4.15 -7.78
CA THR A 150 -15.71 2.71 -7.49
C THR A 150 -16.37 2.36 -6.17
N GLY A 151 -16.63 1.08 -5.97
CA GLY A 151 -17.09 0.55 -4.69
C GLY A 151 -16.60 -0.88 -4.49
N PRO A 152 -16.60 -1.41 -3.27
CA PRO A 152 -16.26 -2.80 -3.01
C PRO A 152 -17.29 -3.71 -3.65
N ALA A 153 -16.87 -4.81 -4.29
CA ALA A 153 -17.77 -5.83 -4.81
C ALA A 153 -18.24 -6.79 -3.70
N VAL A 154 -17.49 -6.86 -2.60
CA VAL A 154 -17.82 -7.62 -1.39
C VAL A 154 -17.63 -6.72 -0.18
N GLU A 155 -18.63 -6.65 0.69
CA GLU A 155 -18.51 -5.91 1.95
C GLU A 155 -17.64 -6.71 2.92
N THR A 156 -16.49 -6.14 3.29
CA THR A 156 -15.53 -6.78 4.20
C THR A 156 -15.31 -5.98 5.49
N ARG A 157 -15.97 -4.85 5.63
CA ARG A 157 -15.78 -3.96 6.79
C ARG A 157 -16.20 -4.66 8.08
N GLY A 158 -15.28 -4.65 9.05
CA GLY A 158 -15.51 -5.25 10.38
C GLY A 158 -15.43 -6.77 10.42
N LEU A 159 -15.06 -7.43 9.31
CA LEU A 159 -14.79 -8.86 9.31
C LEU A 159 -13.36 -9.15 9.81
N PRO A 160 -13.13 -10.28 10.51
CA PRO A 160 -11.80 -10.77 10.81
C PRO A 160 -10.99 -11.04 9.53
N GLN A 161 -9.66 -10.86 9.58
CA GLN A 161 -8.77 -11.06 8.42
C GLN A 161 -8.94 -12.41 7.71
N ALA A 162 -9.17 -13.49 8.47
CA ALA A 162 -9.40 -14.81 7.90
C ALA A 162 -10.67 -14.90 7.05
N GLU A 163 -11.72 -14.20 7.44
CA GLU A 163 -12.99 -14.14 6.70
C GLU A 163 -12.85 -13.25 5.46
N ILE A 164 -12.12 -12.15 5.56
CA ILE A 164 -11.78 -11.29 4.42
C ILE A 164 -10.99 -12.10 3.38
N ASP A 165 -9.92 -12.80 3.79
CA ASP A 165 -9.10 -13.63 2.90
C ASP A 165 -9.96 -14.70 2.20
N ALA A 166 -10.83 -15.38 2.93
CA ALA A 166 -11.71 -16.40 2.37
C ALA A 166 -12.71 -15.83 1.35
N ALA A 167 -13.33 -14.69 1.66
CA ALA A 167 -14.29 -14.02 0.78
C ALA A 167 -13.63 -13.56 -0.53
N ILE A 168 -12.49 -12.88 -0.43
CA ILE A 168 -11.73 -12.39 -1.58
C ILE A 168 -11.20 -13.56 -2.43
N SER A 169 -10.61 -14.59 -1.79
CA SER A 169 -10.13 -15.77 -2.51
C SER A 169 -11.24 -16.49 -3.28
N SER A 170 -12.43 -16.62 -2.68
CA SER A 170 -13.60 -17.22 -3.34
C SER A 170 -14.08 -16.39 -4.52
N LEU A 171 -14.13 -15.05 -4.36
CA LEU A 171 -14.52 -14.14 -5.43
C LEU A 171 -13.57 -14.24 -6.63
N LEU A 172 -12.26 -14.17 -6.39
CA LEU A 172 -11.24 -14.26 -7.45
C LEU A 172 -11.25 -15.63 -8.14
N ALA A 173 -11.44 -16.72 -7.39
CA ALA A 173 -11.55 -18.07 -7.95
C ALA A 173 -12.76 -18.23 -8.87
N SER A 174 -13.84 -17.45 -8.67
CA SER A 174 -15.01 -17.41 -9.56
C SER A 174 -14.82 -16.48 -10.77
N GLY A 175 -13.65 -15.83 -10.92
CA GLY A 175 -13.39 -14.85 -11.98
C GLY A 175 -14.01 -13.46 -11.72
N GLY A 176 -14.44 -13.20 -10.47
CA GLY A 176 -14.96 -11.90 -10.06
C GLY A 176 -13.86 -10.86 -9.86
N SER A 177 -14.26 -9.60 -9.75
CA SER A 177 -13.39 -8.47 -9.39
C SER A 177 -13.72 -8.00 -7.99
N THR A 178 -12.72 -7.60 -7.22
CA THR A 178 -12.88 -7.06 -5.86
C THR A 178 -13.54 -5.69 -5.83
N TYR A 179 -13.53 -4.97 -6.95
CA TYR A 179 -14.11 -3.64 -7.08
C TYR A 179 -15.08 -3.55 -8.25
N ALA A 180 -16.15 -2.78 -8.07
CA ALA A 180 -17.10 -2.38 -9.10
C ALA A 180 -16.83 -0.93 -9.54
N ILE A 181 -17.03 -0.64 -10.84
CA ILE A 181 -16.99 0.72 -11.40
C ILE A 181 -18.41 1.26 -11.51
N ASP A 182 -18.64 2.50 -11.07
CA ASP A 182 -19.87 3.24 -11.36
C ASP A 182 -19.79 3.78 -12.80
N VAL A 183 -20.17 2.92 -13.75
CA VAL A 183 -20.11 3.20 -15.19
C VAL A 183 -20.99 4.40 -15.59
N PRO A 184 -22.24 4.55 -15.08
CA PRO A 184 -23.06 5.73 -15.37
C PRO A 184 -22.36 7.03 -14.99
N ARG A 185 -21.77 7.08 -13.80
CA ARG A 185 -21.08 8.26 -13.29
C ARG A 185 -19.78 8.54 -14.04
N LEU A 186 -19.00 7.51 -14.37
CA LEU A 186 -17.80 7.64 -15.19
C LEU A 186 -18.15 8.25 -16.57
N ARG A 187 -19.24 7.80 -17.18
CA ARG A 187 -19.76 8.35 -18.46
C ARG A 187 -20.19 9.80 -18.30
N GLU A 188 -20.90 10.18 -17.25
CA GLU A 188 -21.31 11.55 -16.96
C GLU A 188 -20.09 12.48 -16.82
N LEU A 189 -19.06 12.02 -16.13
CA LEU A 189 -17.85 12.80 -15.90
C LEU A 189 -16.96 12.96 -17.14
N ARG A 190 -17.13 12.14 -18.19
CA ARG A 190 -16.40 12.22 -19.46
C ARG A 190 -14.91 12.52 -19.27
N PRO A 191 -14.14 11.63 -18.64
CA PRO A 191 -12.72 11.84 -18.43
C PRO A 191 -11.95 11.78 -19.77
N ASP A 192 -10.86 12.55 -19.87
CA ASP A 192 -9.88 12.47 -20.96
C ASP A 192 -8.80 11.42 -20.62
N LEU A 193 -8.56 11.21 -19.32
CA LEU A 193 -7.56 10.26 -18.78
C LEU A 193 -8.19 9.46 -17.66
N VAL A 194 -8.06 8.13 -17.72
CA VAL A 194 -8.39 7.20 -16.64
C VAL A 194 -7.10 6.54 -16.17
N ILE A 195 -6.80 6.62 -14.87
CA ILE A 195 -5.59 6.01 -14.30
C ILE A 195 -6.00 4.81 -13.45
N THR A 196 -5.37 3.67 -13.71
CA THR A 196 -5.58 2.38 -13.04
C THR A 196 -4.26 1.68 -12.77
N GLN A 197 -4.31 0.44 -12.26
CA GLN A 197 -3.12 -0.40 -12.06
C GLN A 197 -3.33 -1.82 -12.58
N ALA A 198 -2.21 -2.54 -12.81
CA ALA A 198 -2.18 -3.97 -13.09
C ALA A 198 -1.28 -4.74 -12.11
N LEU A 199 -1.09 -4.21 -10.90
CA LEU A 199 -0.19 -4.77 -9.90
C LEU A 199 -0.83 -5.91 -9.11
N CYS A 200 -2.04 -5.68 -8.63
CA CYS A 200 -2.75 -6.58 -7.71
C CYS A 200 -4.24 -6.54 -8.03
N ASP A 201 -4.85 -7.71 -8.25
CA ASP A 201 -6.28 -7.84 -8.52
C ASP A 201 -7.15 -7.61 -7.26
N VAL A 202 -6.51 -7.54 -6.08
CA VAL A 202 -7.19 -7.33 -4.79
C VAL A 202 -7.29 -5.85 -4.43
N CYS A 203 -6.29 -5.03 -4.79
CA CYS A 203 -6.12 -3.69 -4.22
C CYS A 203 -6.71 -2.55 -5.06
N ALA A 204 -7.16 -2.80 -6.28
CA ALA A 204 -7.83 -1.83 -7.14
C ALA A 204 -8.59 -2.50 -8.28
N VAL A 205 -9.34 -1.69 -9.04
CA VAL A 205 -10.01 -2.15 -10.26
C VAL A 205 -9.00 -2.71 -11.24
N SER A 206 -9.24 -3.92 -11.76
CA SER A 206 -8.32 -4.55 -12.71
C SER A 206 -8.24 -3.77 -14.02
N GLU A 207 -7.04 -3.72 -14.62
CA GLU A 207 -6.79 -3.08 -15.91
C GLU A 207 -7.78 -3.55 -17.00
N GLY A 208 -8.00 -4.87 -17.09
CA GLY A 208 -8.89 -5.45 -18.08
C GLY A 208 -10.35 -4.99 -17.93
N GLN A 209 -10.81 -4.73 -16.70
CA GLN A 209 -12.14 -4.18 -16.45
C GLN A 209 -12.23 -2.72 -16.91
N VAL A 210 -11.21 -1.91 -16.61
CA VAL A 210 -11.16 -0.50 -17.02
C VAL A 210 -11.14 -0.37 -18.53
N HIS A 211 -10.27 -1.13 -19.23
CA HIS A 211 -10.21 -1.12 -20.69
C HIS A 211 -11.53 -1.54 -21.33
N ARG A 212 -12.20 -2.57 -20.81
CA ARG A 212 -13.53 -2.96 -21.31
C ARG A 212 -14.53 -1.82 -21.16
N VAL A 213 -14.64 -1.21 -19.98
CA VAL A 213 -15.59 -0.14 -19.72
C VAL A 213 -15.31 1.06 -20.64
N VAL A 214 -14.05 1.50 -20.76
CA VAL A 214 -13.69 2.63 -21.62
C VAL A 214 -14.04 2.36 -23.09
N HIS A 215 -13.83 1.12 -23.56
CA HIS A 215 -14.13 0.73 -24.94
C HIS A 215 -15.64 0.57 -25.18
N GLU A 216 -16.36 -0.20 -24.34
CA GLU A 216 -17.79 -0.49 -24.49
C GLU A 216 -18.65 0.78 -24.38
N GLU A 217 -18.27 1.68 -23.47
CA GLU A 217 -18.95 2.95 -23.26
C GLU A 217 -18.47 4.06 -24.21
N GLN A 218 -17.53 3.78 -25.11
CA GLN A 218 -16.99 4.73 -26.10
C GLN A 218 -16.56 6.05 -25.45
N LEU A 219 -15.92 6.00 -24.28
CA LEU A 219 -15.59 7.21 -23.52
C LEU A 219 -14.56 8.10 -24.21
N GLY A 220 -13.75 7.56 -25.14
CA GLY A 220 -12.67 8.28 -25.80
C GLY A 220 -11.50 8.62 -24.87
N ALA A 221 -11.54 8.18 -23.62
CA ALA A 221 -10.52 8.41 -22.63
C ALA A 221 -9.27 7.58 -22.89
N ARG A 222 -8.09 8.17 -22.67
CA ARG A 222 -6.83 7.41 -22.58
C ARG A 222 -6.78 6.67 -21.24
N VAL A 223 -6.37 5.41 -21.24
CA VAL A 223 -6.10 4.65 -20.01
C VAL A 223 -4.59 4.66 -19.76
N LEU A 224 -4.20 5.00 -18.52
CA LEU A 224 -2.83 4.88 -18.02
C LEU A 224 -2.83 3.81 -16.94
N THR A 225 -2.05 2.74 -17.16
CA THR A 225 -1.92 1.62 -16.23
C THR A 225 -0.58 1.69 -15.54
N LEU A 226 -0.57 1.77 -14.20
CA LEU A 226 0.63 1.82 -13.38
C LEU A 226 0.96 0.41 -12.85
N THR A 227 2.23 0.00 -12.92
CA THR A 227 2.69 -1.35 -12.52
C THR A 227 4.01 -1.33 -11.76
N PRO A 228 4.14 -0.54 -10.67
CA PRO A 228 5.38 -0.48 -9.92
C PRO A 228 5.61 -1.78 -9.13
N LEU A 229 6.80 -2.37 -9.23
CA LEU A 229 7.19 -3.54 -8.43
C LEU A 229 8.19 -3.19 -7.32
N ASP A 230 8.91 -2.09 -7.46
CA ASP A 230 9.97 -1.62 -6.59
C ASP A 230 9.94 -0.08 -6.51
N LEU A 231 10.82 0.54 -5.74
CA LEU A 231 10.86 2.01 -5.61
C LEU A 231 11.22 2.70 -6.93
N GLU A 232 12.02 2.08 -7.78
CA GLU A 232 12.28 2.61 -9.13
C GLU A 232 11.02 2.55 -10.01
N GLY A 233 10.23 1.49 -9.91
CA GLY A 233 8.93 1.38 -10.57
C GLY A 233 7.95 2.45 -10.10
N VAL A 234 7.97 2.79 -8.81
CA VAL A 234 7.17 3.91 -8.27
C VAL A 234 7.63 5.24 -8.83
N ALA A 235 8.94 5.48 -8.88
CA ALA A 235 9.50 6.69 -9.49
C ALA A 235 9.09 6.84 -10.95
N ARG A 236 9.16 5.75 -11.75
CA ARG A 236 8.67 5.74 -13.14
C ARG A 236 7.17 6.02 -13.22
N SER A 237 6.35 5.45 -12.34
CA SER A 237 4.91 5.71 -12.30
C SER A 237 4.61 7.19 -12.05
N ILE A 238 5.39 7.86 -11.19
CA ILE A 238 5.28 9.31 -10.97
C ILE A 238 5.61 10.08 -12.26
N GLU A 239 6.68 9.70 -12.97
CA GLU A 239 7.06 10.33 -14.25
C GLU A 239 6.00 10.10 -15.33
N GLU A 240 5.43 8.90 -15.43
CA GLU A 240 4.35 8.56 -16.39
C GLU A 240 3.10 9.41 -16.16
N VAL A 241 2.68 9.57 -14.88
CA VAL A 241 1.57 10.47 -14.52
C VAL A 241 1.91 11.92 -14.86
N GLY A 242 3.12 12.38 -14.56
CA GLY A 242 3.58 13.72 -14.90
C GLY A 242 3.56 14.00 -16.39
N GLN A 243 4.03 13.04 -17.19
CA GLN A 243 3.97 13.11 -18.66
C GLN A 243 2.52 13.16 -19.17
N ALA A 244 1.69 12.27 -18.62
CA ALA A 244 0.29 12.14 -19.00
C ALA A 244 -0.52 13.41 -18.71
N THR A 245 -0.17 14.13 -17.64
CA THR A 245 -0.87 15.33 -17.14
C THR A 245 -0.19 16.64 -17.55
N GLY A 246 0.92 16.59 -18.33
CA GLY A 246 1.66 17.77 -18.75
C GLY A 246 2.47 18.44 -17.62
N ARG A 247 2.93 17.66 -16.65
CA ARG A 247 3.73 18.09 -15.49
C ARG A 247 5.09 17.36 -15.39
N PRO A 248 5.88 17.26 -16.49
CA PRO A 248 7.09 16.44 -16.51
C PRO A 248 8.19 16.97 -15.56
N ALA A 249 8.28 18.27 -15.31
CA ALA A 249 9.30 18.84 -14.45
C ALA A 249 9.03 18.54 -12.96
N GLU A 250 7.77 18.67 -12.54
CA GLU A 250 7.33 18.38 -11.18
C GLU A 250 7.47 16.89 -10.87
N SER A 251 7.06 16.02 -11.80
CA SER A 251 7.18 14.58 -11.62
C SER A 251 8.63 14.09 -11.61
N ALA A 252 9.51 14.66 -12.45
CA ALA A 252 10.93 14.32 -12.44
C ALA A 252 11.60 14.65 -11.09
N ARG A 253 11.21 15.75 -10.45
CA ARG A 253 11.70 16.10 -9.11
C ARG A 253 11.24 15.08 -8.07
N LEU A 254 9.94 14.78 -8.01
CA LEU A 254 9.39 13.80 -7.06
C LEU A 254 10.00 12.40 -7.27
N ALA A 255 10.21 12.00 -8.52
CA ALA A 255 10.86 10.74 -8.85
C ALA A 255 12.33 10.71 -8.41
N ALA A 256 13.04 11.85 -8.53
CA ALA A 256 14.42 11.96 -8.06
C ALA A 256 14.54 11.79 -6.55
N ASP A 257 13.60 12.35 -5.76
CA ASP A 257 13.56 12.19 -4.31
C ASP A 257 13.44 10.70 -3.92
N LEU A 258 12.63 9.91 -4.67
CA LEU A 258 12.52 8.46 -4.45
C LEU A 258 13.76 7.69 -4.90
N ARG A 259 14.53 8.20 -5.85
CA ARG A 259 15.78 7.59 -6.33
C ARG A 259 16.98 7.93 -5.48
N GLU A 260 16.90 8.98 -4.68
CA GLU A 260 17.99 9.33 -3.78
C GLU A 260 18.33 8.12 -2.91
N PRO A 261 19.60 7.64 -2.93
CA PRO A 261 19.99 6.60 -2.01
C PRO A 261 19.78 7.16 -0.60
N ALA A 262 19.10 6.40 0.24
CA ALA A 262 18.99 6.75 1.66
C ALA A 262 20.38 7.19 2.12
N MET A 263 20.46 8.37 2.73
CA MET A 263 21.71 8.81 3.37
C MET A 263 22.19 7.63 4.20
N ALA A 264 23.40 7.16 3.87
CA ALA A 264 23.94 5.94 4.42
C ALA A 264 23.67 5.93 5.92
N ALA A 265 22.78 5.04 6.35
CA ALA A 265 22.67 4.72 7.77
C ALA A 265 24.09 4.47 8.19
N ALA A 266 24.61 5.24 9.16
CA ALA A 266 25.97 5.10 9.65
C ALA A 266 26.17 3.61 9.85
N ALA A 267 27.13 3.04 9.11
CA ALA A 267 27.27 1.61 8.91
C ALA A 267 27.26 0.90 10.26
N SER A 268 26.08 0.49 10.71
CA SER A 268 25.99 -0.47 11.79
C SER A 268 26.60 -1.75 11.27
N PRO A 269 27.54 -2.37 11.96
CA PRO A 269 28.21 -3.58 11.50
C PRO A 269 27.24 -4.75 11.32
N SER A 270 26.01 -4.68 11.86
CA SER A 270 24.92 -5.63 11.61
C SER A 270 23.62 -4.87 11.38
N ARG A 271 22.94 -5.18 10.28
CA ARG A 271 21.58 -4.69 10.03
C ARG A 271 20.60 -5.46 10.92
N PRO A 272 19.67 -4.78 11.60
CA PRO A 272 18.59 -5.47 12.30
C PRO A 272 17.81 -6.36 11.35
N ARG A 273 17.50 -7.57 11.79
CA ARG A 273 16.66 -8.54 11.09
C ARG A 273 15.20 -8.17 11.29
N VAL A 274 14.51 -7.85 10.21
CA VAL A 274 13.14 -7.33 10.23
C VAL A 274 12.16 -8.34 9.66
N LEU A 275 11.11 -8.64 10.41
CA LEU A 275 9.93 -9.31 9.89
C LEU A 275 8.87 -8.26 9.56
N ALA A 276 8.43 -8.19 8.31
CA ALA A 276 7.31 -7.35 7.91
C ALA A 276 6.13 -8.22 7.46
N LEU A 277 4.95 -8.05 8.08
CA LEU A 277 3.74 -8.79 7.76
C LEU A 277 2.66 -7.85 7.21
N GLU A 278 2.22 -8.12 5.96
CA GLU A 278 1.12 -7.42 5.29
C GLU A 278 -0.25 -8.04 5.58
N TRP A 279 -0.30 -9.20 6.23
CA TRP A 279 -1.51 -9.89 6.66
C TRP A 279 -1.18 -10.92 7.73
N PHE A 280 -2.15 -11.28 8.60
CA PHE A 280 -1.90 -12.15 9.74
C PHE A 280 -2.65 -13.48 9.69
N ALA A 281 -3.76 -13.54 8.97
CA ALA A 281 -4.60 -14.73 8.95
C ALA A 281 -5.15 -15.03 7.54
N PRO A 282 -4.41 -15.83 6.74
CA PRO A 282 -3.08 -16.43 6.98
C PRO A 282 -1.96 -15.38 6.91
N PRO A 283 -0.74 -15.65 7.44
CA PRO A 283 0.33 -14.67 7.36
C PRO A 283 0.85 -14.51 5.94
N PHE A 284 0.99 -13.23 5.51
CA PHE A 284 1.66 -12.83 4.27
C PHE A 284 2.88 -11.98 4.62
N THR A 285 3.98 -12.25 3.94
CA THR A 285 5.18 -11.41 3.99
C THR A 285 4.90 -10.05 3.36
N ALA A 286 5.74 -9.08 3.65
CA ALA A 286 5.81 -7.87 2.82
C ALA A 286 6.20 -8.20 1.37
N GLY A 287 5.97 -7.26 0.47
CA GLY A 287 6.31 -7.44 -0.94
C GLY A 287 6.63 -6.12 -1.64
N HIS A 288 6.91 -6.24 -2.95
CA HIS A 288 7.12 -5.13 -3.86
C HIS A 288 8.25 -4.19 -3.38
N TRP A 289 7.95 -2.94 -3.04
CA TRP A 289 8.89 -1.91 -2.58
C TRP A 289 9.18 -1.96 -1.07
N VAL A 290 8.35 -2.65 -0.26
CA VAL A 290 8.48 -2.62 1.21
C VAL A 290 9.83 -3.18 1.69
N PRO A 291 10.34 -4.32 1.18
CA PRO A 291 11.67 -4.79 1.56
C PRO A 291 12.79 -3.79 1.19
N GLU A 292 12.61 -3.01 0.11
CA GLU A 292 13.55 -1.95 -0.26
C GLU A 292 13.45 -0.74 0.69
N GLN A 293 12.23 -0.37 1.16
CA GLN A 293 12.07 0.65 2.20
C GLN A 293 12.78 0.23 3.49
N ILE A 294 12.64 -1.03 3.91
CA ILE A 294 13.33 -1.59 5.07
C ILE A 294 14.86 -1.51 4.88
N ALA A 295 15.35 -1.92 3.70
CA ALA A 295 16.77 -1.88 3.39
C ALA A 295 17.34 -0.45 3.41
N ARG A 296 16.60 0.52 2.87
CA ARG A 296 16.95 1.94 2.89
C ARG A 296 16.88 2.56 4.29
N ALA A 297 16.02 2.02 5.16
CA ALA A 297 15.95 2.41 6.56
C ALA A 297 17.10 1.82 7.41
N GLY A 298 17.87 0.87 6.85
CA GLY A 298 19.03 0.26 7.54
C GLY A 298 18.75 -1.14 8.09
N GLY A 299 17.57 -1.73 7.85
CA GLY A 299 17.21 -3.10 8.21
C GLY A 299 17.47 -4.12 7.11
N GLU A 300 17.15 -5.38 7.39
CA GLU A 300 17.13 -6.50 6.45
C GLU A 300 15.83 -7.29 6.63
N ASP A 301 14.98 -7.32 5.60
CA ASP A 301 13.78 -8.16 5.65
C ASP A 301 14.18 -9.63 5.62
N VAL A 302 13.66 -10.43 6.58
CA VAL A 302 14.08 -11.83 6.76
C VAL A 302 13.31 -12.83 5.91
N LEU A 303 12.18 -12.43 5.31
CA LEU A 303 11.30 -13.32 4.55
C LEU A 303 11.01 -12.83 3.13
N ALA A 304 11.18 -11.54 2.85
CA ALA A 304 10.82 -10.94 1.58
C ALA A 304 12.02 -10.32 0.86
N LEU A 305 11.92 -10.23 -0.46
CA LEU A 305 12.94 -9.63 -1.33
C LEU A 305 12.36 -8.46 -2.12
N PRO A 306 13.14 -7.39 -2.37
CA PRO A 306 12.71 -6.27 -3.20
C PRO A 306 12.19 -6.71 -4.57
N GLY A 307 11.10 -6.10 -5.03
CA GLY A 307 10.51 -6.38 -6.34
C GLY A 307 9.71 -7.68 -6.44
N GLN A 308 9.68 -8.50 -5.40
CA GLN A 308 8.88 -9.72 -5.35
C GLN A 308 7.49 -9.43 -4.78
N LYS A 309 6.50 -10.20 -5.21
CA LYS A 309 5.14 -10.10 -4.63
C LYS A 309 5.13 -10.62 -3.20
N SER A 310 4.20 -10.10 -2.40
CA SER A 310 3.87 -10.68 -1.09
C SER A 310 3.49 -12.15 -1.23
N GLU A 311 3.98 -12.98 -0.33
CA GLU A 311 3.74 -14.42 -0.35
C GLU A 311 3.06 -14.89 0.93
N ARG A 312 2.13 -15.83 0.79
CA ARG A 312 1.55 -16.55 1.92
C ARG A 312 2.60 -17.49 2.50
N VAL A 313 2.85 -17.37 3.79
CA VAL A 313 3.79 -18.23 4.52
C VAL A 313 3.09 -18.98 5.65
N THR A 314 3.79 -19.92 6.28
CA THR A 314 3.29 -20.58 7.49
C THR A 314 3.79 -19.87 8.73
N TRP A 315 3.07 -20.03 9.84
CA TRP A 315 3.52 -19.53 11.15
C TRP A 315 4.83 -20.18 11.60
N ASP A 316 5.11 -21.41 11.19
CA ASP A 316 6.39 -22.08 11.46
C ASP A 316 7.54 -21.41 10.68
N THR A 317 7.30 -20.97 9.44
CA THR A 317 8.25 -20.16 8.67
C THR A 317 8.52 -18.83 9.36
N VAL A 318 7.45 -18.15 9.84
CA VAL A 318 7.58 -16.91 10.62
C VAL A 318 8.41 -17.15 11.89
N ALA A 319 8.13 -18.20 12.65
CA ALA A 319 8.89 -18.52 13.86
C ALA A 319 10.37 -18.80 13.60
N ALA A 320 10.67 -19.52 12.51
CA ALA A 320 12.05 -19.84 12.12
C ALA A 320 12.85 -18.61 11.65
N SER A 321 12.20 -17.52 11.26
CA SER A 321 12.87 -16.32 10.76
C SER A 321 13.65 -15.56 11.86
N ALA A 322 13.29 -15.71 13.14
CA ALA A 322 13.95 -15.13 14.31
C ALA A 322 14.33 -13.63 14.11
N PRO A 323 13.36 -12.73 13.92
CA PRO A 323 13.61 -11.32 13.70
C PRO A 323 14.00 -10.59 14.98
N ASP A 324 14.79 -9.50 14.85
CA ASP A 324 15.09 -8.55 15.91
C ASP A 324 13.95 -7.53 16.08
N VAL A 325 13.25 -7.20 15.00
CA VAL A 325 12.14 -6.23 14.95
C VAL A 325 11.00 -6.80 14.11
N ALA A 326 9.76 -6.58 14.52
CA ALA A 326 8.57 -6.96 13.74
C ALA A 326 7.71 -5.73 13.41
N PHE A 327 7.39 -5.57 12.12
CA PHE A 327 6.48 -4.57 11.58
C PHE A 327 5.16 -5.21 11.15
N LEU A 328 4.06 -4.67 11.62
CA LEU A 328 2.71 -5.07 11.30
C LEU A 328 2.08 -3.97 10.45
N LEU A 329 1.85 -4.26 9.17
CA LEU A 329 1.41 -3.27 8.16
C LEU A 329 0.37 -3.84 7.18
N PRO A 330 -0.72 -4.45 7.69
CA PRO A 330 -1.75 -5.04 6.84
C PRO A 330 -2.42 -4.00 5.95
N CYS A 331 -2.48 -4.32 4.67
CA CYS A 331 -3.07 -3.47 3.65
C CYS A 331 -4.56 -3.24 3.91
N GLY A 332 -5.02 -2.00 3.76
CA GLY A 332 -6.44 -1.64 3.91
C GLY A 332 -6.89 -1.37 5.35
N LEU A 333 -6.05 -1.61 6.37
CA LEU A 333 -6.38 -1.33 7.76
C LEU A 333 -5.78 0.02 8.22
N SER A 334 -6.54 0.74 9.01
CA SER A 334 -6.05 1.89 9.77
C SER A 334 -5.11 1.44 10.90
N LEU A 335 -4.28 2.35 11.42
CA LEU A 335 -3.37 2.04 12.52
C LEU A 335 -4.09 1.45 13.75
N ASP A 336 -5.28 1.96 14.08
CA ASP A 336 -6.05 1.45 15.22
C ASP A 336 -6.58 0.03 14.96
N GLU A 337 -7.02 -0.28 13.73
CA GLU A 337 -7.42 -1.62 13.32
C GLU A 337 -6.23 -2.59 13.32
N VAL A 338 -5.04 -2.15 12.88
CA VAL A 338 -3.81 -2.96 12.98
C VAL A 338 -3.52 -3.34 14.43
N VAL A 339 -3.64 -2.39 15.35
CA VAL A 339 -3.42 -2.66 16.79
C VAL A 339 -4.45 -3.66 17.34
N GLN A 340 -5.71 -3.55 16.94
CA GLN A 340 -6.77 -4.48 17.35
C GLN A 340 -6.51 -5.89 16.80
N GLU A 341 -6.22 -6.01 15.50
CA GLU A 341 -5.91 -7.30 14.88
C GLU A 341 -4.65 -7.95 15.46
N ALA A 342 -3.64 -7.15 15.77
CA ALA A 342 -2.40 -7.64 16.39
C ALA A 342 -2.64 -8.34 17.73
N ALA A 343 -3.69 -8.00 18.46
CA ALA A 343 -4.06 -8.69 19.71
C ALA A 343 -4.33 -10.19 19.47
N THR A 344 -4.81 -10.58 18.31
CA THR A 344 -5.05 -11.99 17.95
C THR A 344 -3.76 -12.80 17.85
N LEU A 345 -2.63 -12.13 17.59
CA LEU A 345 -1.32 -12.77 17.51
C LEU A 345 -0.79 -13.22 18.88
N ALA A 346 -1.20 -12.55 19.96
CA ALA A 346 -0.72 -12.83 21.30
C ALA A 346 -1.03 -14.26 21.78
N GLU A 347 -2.05 -14.92 21.24
CA GLU A 347 -2.41 -16.30 21.57
C GLU A 347 -1.58 -17.35 20.82
N ARG A 348 -0.81 -16.94 19.78
CA ARG A 348 -0.06 -17.87 18.93
C ARG A 348 1.30 -18.21 19.55
N PRO A 349 1.61 -19.48 19.82
CA PRO A 349 2.92 -19.87 20.37
C PRO A 349 4.09 -19.47 19.46
N GLN A 350 3.94 -19.61 18.14
CA GLN A 350 4.96 -19.23 17.15
C GLN A 350 5.27 -17.74 17.21
N TRP A 351 4.27 -16.88 17.36
CA TRP A 351 4.44 -15.44 17.51
C TRP A 351 5.18 -15.08 18.80
N ARG A 352 4.73 -15.64 19.94
CA ARG A 352 5.33 -15.40 21.24
C ARG A 352 6.78 -15.87 21.35
N ALA A 353 7.18 -16.84 20.51
CA ALA A 353 8.55 -17.36 20.47
C ALA A 353 9.54 -16.42 19.77
N LEU A 354 9.06 -15.43 18.99
CA LEU A 354 9.93 -14.51 18.25
C LEU A 354 10.78 -13.64 19.19
N PRO A 355 12.08 -13.44 18.89
CA PRO A 355 12.91 -12.50 19.65
C PRO A 355 12.29 -11.10 19.71
N ALA A 356 11.88 -10.53 18.58
CA ALA A 356 11.23 -9.23 18.51
C ALA A 356 10.03 -9.08 19.46
N VAL A 357 9.23 -10.13 19.63
CA VAL A 357 8.05 -10.11 20.52
C VAL A 357 8.47 -10.15 21.99
N ARG A 358 9.43 -11.00 22.34
CA ARG A 358 9.95 -11.10 23.71
C ARG A 358 10.64 -9.83 24.17
N ASP A 359 11.34 -9.18 23.23
CA ASP A 359 12.12 -7.97 23.49
C ASP A 359 11.26 -6.70 23.41
N GLY A 360 9.96 -6.81 23.01
CA GLY A 360 9.04 -5.68 22.87
C GLY A 360 9.33 -4.78 21.69
N ALA A 361 10.00 -5.30 20.65
CA ALA A 361 10.35 -4.61 19.41
C ALA A 361 9.31 -4.88 18.30
N VAL A 362 8.02 -4.75 18.62
CA VAL A 362 6.89 -4.95 17.70
C VAL A 362 6.19 -3.63 17.47
N TRP A 363 5.98 -3.28 16.20
CA TRP A 363 5.37 -2.01 15.81
C TRP A 363 4.21 -2.22 14.85
N ALA A 364 3.06 -1.64 15.15
CA ALA A 364 1.96 -1.44 14.22
C ALA A 364 2.22 -0.17 13.42
N LEU A 365 2.05 -0.22 12.09
CA LEU A 365 2.35 0.88 11.17
C LEU A 365 1.10 1.25 10.37
N ASP A 366 0.97 2.54 10.02
CA ASP A 366 -0.06 3.01 9.09
C ASP A 366 0.29 2.57 7.66
N ALA A 367 -0.17 1.37 7.31
CA ALA A 367 0.10 0.78 6.01
C ALA A 367 -0.46 1.62 4.87
N ASN A 368 -1.67 2.16 5.00
CA ASN A 368 -2.34 2.93 3.97
C ASN A 368 -1.61 4.23 3.65
N ALA A 369 -1.00 4.88 4.66
CA ALA A 369 -0.27 6.10 4.43
C ALA A 369 1.10 5.86 3.76
N TRP A 370 1.85 4.80 4.15
CA TRP A 370 3.29 4.76 3.89
C TRP A 370 3.83 3.49 3.24
N PHE A 371 3.00 2.43 3.11
CA PHE A 371 3.50 1.12 2.65
C PHE A 371 2.66 0.49 1.54
N SER A 372 1.33 0.60 1.59
CA SER A 372 0.42 -0.06 0.65
C SER A 372 0.16 0.74 -0.63
N ARG A 373 0.49 2.02 -0.67
CA ARG A 373 0.19 2.93 -1.78
C ARG A 373 1.49 3.38 -2.45
N PRO A 374 1.80 2.93 -3.67
CA PRO A 374 3.02 3.30 -4.38
C PRO A 374 2.98 4.76 -4.86
N GLY A 375 3.39 5.67 -3.99
CA GLY A 375 3.37 7.10 -4.21
C GLY A 375 4.46 7.85 -3.45
N PRO A 376 4.45 9.19 -3.47
CA PRO A 376 5.50 10.00 -2.86
C PRO A 376 5.67 9.78 -1.35
N ARG A 377 4.59 9.40 -0.64
CA ARG A 377 4.62 9.19 0.82
C ARG A 377 5.38 7.94 1.28
N LEU A 378 5.87 7.09 0.35
CA LEU A 378 6.78 6.00 0.69
C LEU A 378 8.08 6.50 1.35
N LEU A 379 8.49 7.75 1.07
CA LEU A 379 9.64 8.39 1.73
C LEU A 379 9.39 8.60 3.22
N ASP A 380 8.19 9.04 3.60
CA ASP A 380 7.81 9.20 5.00
C ASP A 380 7.88 7.85 5.74
N GLY A 381 7.46 6.77 5.06
CA GLY A 381 7.61 5.40 5.55
C GLY A 381 9.06 5.00 5.81
N ILE A 382 9.98 5.32 4.91
CA ILE A 382 11.42 5.05 5.10
C ILE A 382 11.94 5.79 6.33
N GLU A 383 11.57 7.06 6.52
CA GLU A 383 12.00 7.84 7.69
C GLU A 383 11.43 7.28 8.99
N ALA A 384 10.15 6.87 8.99
CA ALA A 384 9.54 6.21 10.14
C ALA A 384 10.27 4.90 10.51
N LEU A 385 10.52 4.05 9.51
CA LEU A 385 11.29 2.80 9.73
C LEU A 385 12.69 3.08 10.26
N ARG A 386 13.37 4.11 9.74
CA ARG A 386 14.70 4.50 10.21
C ARG A 386 14.69 4.93 11.67
N ALA A 387 13.70 5.73 12.07
CA ALA A 387 13.55 6.15 13.45
C ALA A 387 13.31 4.95 14.40
N ILE A 388 12.46 4.01 13.98
CA ILE A 388 12.20 2.78 14.75
C ILE A 388 13.45 1.89 14.82
N LEU A 389 14.16 1.68 13.71
CA LEU A 389 15.32 0.81 13.67
C LEU A 389 16.53 1.38 14.45
N ALA A 390 16.56 2.69 14.68
CA ALA A 390 17.56 3.32 15.54
C ALA A 390 17.36 3.00 17.03
N ASP A 391 16.12 2.81 17.46
CA ASP A 391 15.76 2.42 18.84
C ASP A 391 14.47 1.59 18.85
N PRO A 392 14.54 0.28 18.52
CA PRO A 392 13.34 -0.54 18.30
C PRO A 392 12.46 -0.76 19.54
N THR A 393 13.05 -0.62 20.73
CA THR A 393 12.37 -0.78 22.02
C THR A 393 12.08 0.53 22.72
N GLY A 394 12.46 1.65 22.11
CA GLY A 394 12.27 3.00 22.66
C GLY A 394 10.82 3.44 22.73
N ASP A 395 10.58 4.43 23.57
CA ASP A 395 9.25 5.03 23.78
C ASP A 395 9.07 6.35 23.02
N GLN A 396 10.02 6.72 22.15
CA GLN A 396 9.88 7.94 21.35
C GLN A 396 8.72 7.77 20.36
N PRO A 397 7.78 8.73 20.34
CA PRO A 397 6.66 8.64 19.42
C PRO A 397 7.15 8.77 17.98
N VAL A 398 6.76 7.82 17.13
CA VAL A 398 6.93 7.88 15.68
C VAL A 398 5.56 8.12 15.06
N PRO A 399 5.35 9.24 14.33
CA PRO A 399 4.08 9.50 13.68
C PRO A 399 3.63 8.30 12.83
N GLY A 400 2.35 7.95 12.82
CA GLY A 400 1.79 6.82 12.05
C GLY A 400 2.32 5.44 12.45
N ALA A 401 2.99 5.31 13.60
CA ALA A 401 3.43 4.05 14.16
C ALA A 401 3.07 3.94 15.64
N ARG A 402 2.85 2.73 16.11
CA ARG A 402 2.58 2.44 17.53
C ARG A 402 3.34 1.18 17.96
N ARG A 403 4.20 1.32 18.96
CA ARG A 403 4.84 0.16 19.58
C ARG A 403 3.81 -0.65 20.34
N LEU A 404 3.83 -1.97 20.17
CA LEU A 404 2.97 -2.87 20.89
C LEU A 404 3.68 -3.35 22.19
N PRO A 405 2.94 -3.52 23.29
CA PRO A 405 3.54 -4.03 24.53
C PRO A 405 4.02 -5.47 24.31
N ALA A 406 5.07 -5.85 25.02
CA ALA A 406 5.44 -7.26 25.15
C ALA A 406 4.29 -8.03 25.83
N PRO A 407 4.00 -9.27 25.41
CA PRO A 407 2.89 -10.08 25.93
C PRO A 407 3.08 -10.50 27.39
#